data_2bc49983e208eb6a347c297151199d0e
#
_entry.id   2bc49983e208eb6a347c297151199d0e
#
_cell.length_a   1.000
_cell.length_b   1.000
_cell.length_c   1.000
_cell.angle_alpha   90.00
_cell.angle_beta   90.00
_cell.angle_gamma   90.00
#
_symmetry.space_group_name_H-M   'P 1'
#
loop_
_entity.id
_entity.type
_entity.pdbx_description
1 polymer ?
#
loop_
_entity_poly.entity_id
_entity_poly.type
_entity_poly.pdbx_seq_one_letter_code
_entity_poly.pdbx_strand_id
1 'polypeptide(L)'
;MLHSTSWLPAVLVAVLVIKSAFARPAAFIVEKASLRILSPSSLVGTHDTALANFGTPLYGASLLGELVYSADDALGCTPFADLPRAKGVGHATIALVDRGSCYFAEKVLHAQLAGAQAVLVADDVEEPLLTMADPDGSAGGGTELARLAQEISIPSALVTKEVGDVLRAATVAGDVVVLTLDWQDSISHPDDVVEWELWSSSDQVCGDSCTRTQGFISDIMSSAVDLEEQGAASFSPHYVTWSCPVAENDTEKCGGLCINGGRYCAPDPTDGPDVDPNIADRVRTHGYNGSDVVTENLRRLCLFKELSGDNHGNVPWNGGAPWWKYATKHPVKCSMTDGTFTAECSETVMQTNVPDGCGLDASAMSRVRACVGDTTADKANPLMDAEMQLQSDQGDSGRGAIVMLPTVVVNLDQYRGRLTSKDVLRAICAGFLESTEPRVCLSSALESNECLQPDHGGCWFKETPDGNFSACVDTFRGVKCRCPPSFRGDGVVCDPVDECSDPAMNHCEQDCVNIIGGHWCGCRSGFKLVGGTSCIQDPVEASKLRSLDAGSVFGISLLVLLGATVLGYAAYRIRIKAEIDREVRALMAEYMPLNDGDASQDPNPPRGRVNGANGGMETELRAVRGERKVLFYDDEV
;
A
#
# COMPACT_ATOMS: atom_id res chain seq x y z
N MET A 1 6.47 70.55 63.74
CA MET A 1 5.26 69.92 63.12
C MET A 1 5.68 69.46 61.77
N LEU A 2 5.94 68.22 61.70
CA LEU A 2 6.72 67.55 60.64
C LEU A 2 5.87 66.52 59.95
N HIS A 3 5.78 66.57 58.65
CA HIS A 3 5.35 65.46 57.90
C HIS A 3 6.44 65.08 56.85
N SER A 4 7.08 63.97 57.13
CA SER A 4 8.02 63.33 56.23
C SER A 4 7.24 62.33 55.37
N THR A 5 7.29 62.48 54.08
CA THR A 5 6.85 61.48 53.13
C THR A 5 8.06 60.83 52.48
N SER A 6 8.29 59.57 52.84
CA SER A 6 9.30 58.70 52.21
C SER A 6 8.77 58.08 50.95
N TRP A 7 9.47 58.32 49.87
CA TRP A 7 9.26 57.62 48.61
C TRP A 7 10.21 56.41 48.54
N LEU A 8 9.68 55.18 48.52
CA LEU A 8 10.42 53.98 48.20
C LEU A 8 10.23 53.69 46.69
N PRO A 9 11.29 53.44 45.91
CA PRO A 9 11.16 52.99 44.56
C PRO A 9 10.83 51.48 44.52
N ALA A 10 9.76 51.12 43.87
CA ALA A 10 9.41 49.72 43.53
C ALA A 10 10.45 49.20 42.56
N VAL A 11 11.30 48.29 42.99
CA VAL A 11 12.19 47.52 42.16
C VAL A 11 11.36 46.39 41.55
N LEU A 12 11.02 46.53 40.28
CA LEU A 12 10.39 45.49 39.49
C LEU A 12 11.46 44.42 39.17
N VAL A 13 11.49 43.33 39.93
CA VAL A 13 12.30 42.16 39.61
C VAL A 13 11.59 41.42 38.47
N ALA A 14 12.01 41.72 37.25
CA ALA A 14 11.66 40.90 36.10
C ALA A 14 12.39 39.57 36.22
N VAL A 15 11.69 38.53 36.67
CA VAL A 15 12.16 37.15 36.59
C VAL A 15 12.11 36.76 35.14
N LEU A 16 13.22 36.88 34.43
CA LEU A 16 13.46 36.24 33.15
C LEU A 16 13.45 34.72 33.38
N VAL A 17 12.32 34.07 33.16
CA VAL A 17 12.27 32.63 33.01
C VAL A 17 12.94 32.33 31.68
N ILE A 18 14.25 32.10 31.73
CA ILE A 18 14.97 31.43 30.64
C ILE A 18 14.42 30.03 30.63
N LYS A 19 13.44 29.77 29.71
CA LYS A 19 13.15 28.42 29.27
C LYS A 19 14.42 27.96 28.58
N SER A 20 15.32 27.32 29.32
CA SER A 20 16.31 26.42 28.75
C SER A 20 15.49 25.34 28.04
N ALA A 21 15.42 25.47 26.74
CA ALA A 21 15.00 24.36 25.89
C ALA A 21 16.05 23.27 26.07
N PHE A 22 15.88 22.42 27.08
CA PHE A 22 16.48 21.13 27.05
C PHE A 22 15.81 20.44 25.83
N ALA A 23 16.57 20.28 24.75
CA ALA A 23 16.18 19.39 23.68
C ALA A 23 15.80 18.08 24.37
N ARG A 24 14.53 17.68 24.25
CA ARG A 24 14.12 16.35 24.70
C ARG A 24 14.95 15.36 23.91
N PRO A 25 15.53 14.32 24.53
CA PRO A 25 16.20 13.29 23.77
C PRO A 25 15.20 12.76 22.75
N ALA A 26 15.65 12.55 21.52
CA ALA A 26 14.85 11.94 20.46
C ALA A 26 14.18 10.68 21.02
N ALA A 27 12.86 10.65 21.05
CA ALA A 27 12.12 9.53 21.60
C ALA A 27 12.03 8.44 20.55
N PHE A 28 12.64 7.28 20.84
CA PHE A 28 12.36 6.06 20.08
C PHE A 28 10.95 5.59 20.40
N ILE A 29 10.15 5.35 19.37
CA ILE A 29 8.80 4.82 19.51
C ILE A 29 8.81 3.32 19.20
N VAL A 30 8.15 2.57 20.07
CA VAL A 30 7.92 1.13 19.89
C VAL A 30 6.56 0.96 19.26
N GLU A 31 6.54 0.53 18.01
CA GLU A 31 5.32 0.23 17.27
C GLU A 31 4.61 -0.99 17.84
N LYS A 32 3.30 -0.92 17.94
CA LYS A 32 2.50 -1.91 18.66
C LYS A 32 1.43 -2.54 17.80
N ALA A 33 1.03 -3.76 18.21
CA ALA A 33 -0.18 -4.43 17.78
C ALA A 33 -0.98 -4.86 19.02
N SER A 34 -2.26 -5.14 18.85
CA SER A 34 -3.12 -5.65 19.91
C SER A 34 -3.07 -7.16 19.99
N LEU A 35 -2.89 -7.70 21.19
CA LEU A 35 -3.09 -9.10 21.53
C LEU A 35 -4.39 -9.23 22.34
N ARG A 36 -5.39 -9.90 21.79
CA ARG A 36 -6.65 -10.16 22.48
C ARG A 36 -6.78 -11.64 22.83
N ILE A 37 -6.80 -11.95 24.13
CA ILE A 37 -7.02 -13.30 24.63
C ILE A 37 -8.53 -13.57 24.67
N LEU A 38 -8.98 -14.63 24.02
CA LEU A 38 -10.39 -15.03 23.91
C LEU A 38 -10.74 -16.21 24.81
N SER A 39 -9.78 -17.10 25.10
CA SER A 39 -9.92 -18.29 25.94
C SER A 39 -8.59 -18.58 26.64
N PRO A 40 -8.58 -19.12 27.87
CA PRO A 40 -9.72 -19.40 28.74
C PRO A 40 -10.36 -18.14 29.31
N SER A 41 -11.58 -18.23 29.81
CA SER A 41 -12.33 -17.08 30.37
C SER A 41 -11.63 -16.34 31.52
N SER A 42 -10.74 -17.03 32.22
CA SER A 42 -9.90 -16.47 33.31
C SER A 42 -8.84 -15.49 32.81
N LEU A 43 -8.49 -15.53 31.53
CA LEU A 43 -7.42 -14.72 30.91
C LEU A 43 -7.93 -13.73 29.87
N VAL A 44 -9.25 -13.69 29.63
CA VAL A 44 -9.82 -12.77 28.62
C VAL A 44 -9.40 -11.34 28.90
N GLY A 45 -8.78 -10.71 27.90
CA GLY A 45 -8.28 -9.35 27.99
C GLY A 45 -7.55 -8.92 26.72
N THR A 46 -7.19 -7.64 26.66
CA THR A 46 -6.41 -7.06 25.58
C THR A 46 -5.09 -6.51 26.14
N HIS A 47 -4.01 -6.79 25.45
CA HIS A 47 -2.65 -6.39 25.82
C HIS A 47 -1.94 -5.80 24.62
N ASP A 48 -1.02 -4.88 24.86
CA ASP A 48 -0.12 -4.38 23.83
C ASP A 48 1.00 -5.40 23.58
N THR A 49 1.46 -5.47 22.32
CA THR A 49 2.65 -6.21 21.91
C THR A 49 3.55 -5.31 21.08
N ALA A 50 4.86 -5.49 21.14
CA ALA A 50 5.79 -4.77 20.29
C ALA A 50 6.03 -5.55 18.99
N LEU A 51 6.01 -4.85 17.85
CA LEU A 51 6.26 -5.42 16.54
C LEU A 51 7.75 -5.73 16.34
N ALA A 52 8.05 -6.79 15.60
CA ALA A 52 9.39 -7.10 15.14
C ALA A 52 9.75 -6.30 13.88
N ASN A 53 11.03 -5.96 13.74
CA ASN A 53 11.57 -5.32 12.53
C ASN A 53 11.97 -6.36 11.45
N PHE A 54 11.35 -7.52 11.46
CA PHE A 54 11.50 -8.60 10.50
C PHE A 54 10.20 -9.41 10.41
N GLY A 55 10.12 -10.31 9.43
CA GLY A 55 8.88 -11.04 9.16
C GLY A 55 7.82 -10.16 8.48
N THR A 56 6.58 -10.62 8.48
CA THR A 56 5.49 -9.96 7.75
C THR A 56 4.29 -9.69 8.67
N PRO A 57 4.24 -8.54 9.35
CA PRO A 57 3.04 -8.10 10.05
C PRO A 57 1.85 -8.00 9.10
N LEU A 58 0.68 -8.41 9.55
CA LEU A 58 -0.54 -8.42 8.72
C LEU A 58 -1.27 -7.07 8.85
N TYR A 59 -0.61 -5.96 8.50
CA TYR A 59 -1.22 -4.63 8.54
C TYR A 59 -2.60 -4.61 7.88
N GLY A 60 -3.56 -4.02 8.57
CA GLY A 60 -4.96 -3.97 8.16
C GLY A 60 -5.77 -5.24 8.42
N ALA A 61 -5.16 -6.29 8.98
CA ALA A 61 -5.83 -7.56 9.25
C ALA A 61 -5.57 -8.06 10.68
N SER A 62 -6.20 -9.18 11.04
CA SER A 62 -6.00 -9.87 12.30
C SER A 62 -5.78 -11.37 12.07
N LEU A 63 -5.15 -12.04 13.02
CA LEU A 63 -4.88 -13.48 12.99
C LEU A 63 -5.46 -14.14 14.24
N LEU A 64 -6.50 -14.95 14.06
CA LEU A 64 -7.06 -15.82 15.10
C LEU A 64 -6.24 -17.09 15.18
N GLY A 65 -5.78 -17.47 16.38
CA GLY A 65 -4.98 -18.68 16.56
C GLY A 65 -5.07 -19.29 17.95
N GLU A 66 -4.52 -20.49 18.04
CA GLU A 66 -4.32 -21.21 19.29
C GLU A 66 -2.84 -21.14 19.67
N LEU A 67 -2.57 -20.71 20.90
CA LEU A 67 -1.22 -20.61 21.43
C LEU A 67 -0.69 -22.01 21.78
N VAL A 68 0.54 -22.29 21.33
CA VAL A 68 1.24 -23.51 21.62
C VAL A 68 2.61 -23.20 22.26
N TYR A 69 3.05 -24.03 23.18
CA TYR A 69 4.32 -23.91 23.89
C TYR A 69 5.01 -25.26 24.02
N SER A 70 6.28 -25.34 23.66
CA SER A 70 7.12 -26.52 23.84
C SER A 70 8.05 -26.30 25.03
N ALA A 71 7.80 -26.96 26.14
CA ALA A 71 8.62 -26.80 27.35
C ALA A 71 10.05 -27.35 27.16
N ASP A 72 10.24 -28.31 26.27
CA ASP A 72 11.55 -28.90 25.97
C ASP A 72 12.40 -28.00 25.06
N ASP A 73 11.74 -27.18 24.22
CA ASP A 73 12.36 -26.24 23.28
C ASP A 73 11.91 -24.78 23.55
N ALA A 74 11.75 -24.43 24.83
CA ALA A 74 11.16 -23.18 25.29
C ALA A 74 11.80 -21.92 24.64
N LEU A 75 13.12 -21.95 24.45
CA LEU A 75 13.87 -20.85 23.88
C LEU A 75 13.80 -20.76 22.35
N GLY A 76 13.45 -21.82 21.64
CA GLY A 76 13.44 -21.86 20.18
C GLY A 76 14.80 -21.57 19.52
N CYS A 77 15.91 -21.77 20.25
CA CYS A 77 17.28 -21.50 19.74
C CYS A 77 17.81 -22.62 18.83
N THR A 78 17.12 -23.75 18.76
CA THR A 78 17.40 -24.86 17.86
C THR A 78 16.13 -25.25 17.13
N PRO A 79 16.21 -25.89 15.96
CA PRO A 79 15.02 -26.38 15.28
C PRO A 79 14.16 -27.25 16.24
N PHE A 80 12.86 -26.96 16.28
CA PHE A 80 11.93 -27.72 17.13
C PHE A 80 11.87 -29.17 16.70
N ALA A 81 12.04 -30.08 17.66
CA ALA A 81 11.88 -31.51 17.42
C ALA A 81 10.39 -31.86 17.16
N ASP A 82 9.50 -31.26 17.94
CA ASP A 82 8.05 -31.38 17.80
C ASP A 82 7.37 -30.12 18.35
N LEU A 83 6.80 -29.27 17.45
CA LEU A 83 6.00 -28.13 17.86
C LEU A 83 4.52 -28.55 17.85
N PRO A 84 3.80 -28.45 18.97
CA PRO A 84 2.36 -28.72 18.99
C PRO A 84 1.63 -27.88 17.94
N ARG A 85 0.51 -28.38 17.42
CA ARG A 85 -0.31 -27.67 16.45
C ARG A 85 -1.64 -27.26 17.05
N ALA A 86 -2.19 -26.16 16.56
CA ALA A 86 -3.55 -25.76 16.87
C ALA A 86 -4.55 -26.88 16.55
N LYS A 87 -5.50 -27.10 17.45
CA LYS A 87 -6.53 -28.14 17.34
C LYS A 87 -7.86 -27.57 16.84
N GLY A 88 -8.06 -26.26 17.02
CA GLY A 88 -9.26 -25.56 16.57
C GLY A 88 -9.32 -25.49 15.04
N VAL A 89 -10.49 -25.78 14.46
CA VAL A 89 -10.71 -25.65 13.02
C VAL A 89 -10.59 -24.18 12.62
N GLY A 90 -9.72 -23.89 11.66
CA GLY A 90 -9.46 -22.52 11.21
C GLY A 90 -8.55 -21.70 12.13
N HIS A 91 -8.06 -22.26 13.23
CA HIS A 91 -7.11 -21.56 14.09
C HIS A 91 -5.68 -21.68 13.57
N ALA A 92 -4.98 -20.55 13.49
CA ALA A 92 -3.54 -20.53 13.24
C ALA A 92 -2.77 -21.11 14.43
N THR A 93 -1.65 -21.78 14.17
CA THR A 93 -0.71 -22.19 15.22
C THR A 93 0.17 -20.99 15.58
N ILE A 94 0.04 -20.47 16.81
CA ILE A 94 0.85 -19.38 17.33
C ILE A 94 1.82 -19.94 18.35
N ALA A 95 3.13 -19.90 18.05
CA ALA A 95 4.13 -20.41 18.97
C ALA A 95 4.48 -19.35 20.03
N LEU A 96 4.50 -19.75 21.30
CA LEU A 96 5.11 -18.98 22.38
C LEU A 96 6.55 -19.47 22.57
N VAL A 97 7.51 -18.55 22.61
CA VAL A 97 8.92 -18.83 22.92
C VAL A 97 9.44 -17.84 23.94
N ASP A 98 10.42 -18.25 24.73
CA ASP A 98 11.02 -17.39 25.74
C ASP A 98 12.18 -16.58 25.16
N ARG A 99 12.33 -15.32 25.60
CA ARG A 99 13.51 -14.49 25.30
C ARG A 99 14.77 -15.12 25.90
N GLY A 100 15.95 -14.80 25.34
CA GLY A 100 17.27 -15.20 25.84
C GLY A 100 18.00 -16.19 24.94
N SER A 101 19.29 -16.32 25.18
CA SER A 101 20.25 -17.25 24.59
C SER A 101 20.58 -17.09 23.10
N CYS A 102 19.65 -16.74 22.24
CA CYS A 102 19.86 -16.56 20.80
C CYS A 102 19.04 -15.37 20.27
N TYR A 103 19.25 -15.00 19.03
CA TYR A 103 18.57 -13.86 18.41
C TYR A 103 17.07 -14.12 18.21
N PHE A 104 16.28 -13.06 18.24
CA PHE A 104 14.83 -13.15 18.00
C PHE A 104 14.49 -13.78 16.65
N ALA A 105 15.23 -13.40 15.60
CA ALA A 105 15.03 -13.94 14.27
C ALA A 105 15.25 -15.46 14.19
N GLU A 106 16.25 -16.01 14.89
CA GLU A 106 16.48 -17.47 14.95
C GLU A 106 15.29 -18.20 15.56
N LYS A 107 14.75 -17.68 16.69
CA LYS A 107 13.59 -18.26 17.37
C LYS A 107 12.37 -18.31 16.44
N VAL A 108 12.11 -17.19 15.74
CA VAL A 108 10.96 -17.08 14.85
C VAL A 108 11.12 -17.96 13.63
N LEU A 109 12.33 -18.03 13.05
CA LEU A 109 12.60 -18.92 11.92
C LEU A 109 12.42 -20.40 12.28
N HIS A 110 12.94 -20.83 13.42
CA HIS A 110 12.77 -22.21 13.87
C HIS A 110 11.29 -22.57 14.09
N ALA A 111 10.50 -21.65 14.69
CA ALA A 111 9.07 -21.85 14.87
C ALA A 111 8.33 -21.89 13.52
N GLN A 112 8.68 -21.00 12.57
CA GLN A 112 8.14 -21.01 11.21
C GLN A 112 8.41 -22.35 10.50
N LEU A 113 9.63 -22.82 10.54
CA LEU A 113 10.02 -24.10 9.93
C LEU A 113 9.31 -25.29 10.57
N ALA A 114 8.97 -25.19 11.87
CA ALA A 114 8.13 -26.15 12.57
C ALA A 114 6.64 -26.02 12.27
N GLY A 115 6.24 -25.00 11.47
CA GLY A 115 4.88 -24.79 10.97
C GLY A 115 4.02 -23.85 11.82
N ALA A 116 4.63 -23.02 12.67
CA ALA A 116 3.94 -21.88 13.26
C ALA A 116 3.54 -20.86 12.18
N GLN A 117 2.42 -20.19 12.40
CA GLN A 117 1.91 -19.13 11.52
C GLN A 117 2.09 -17.73 12.14
N ALA A 118 2.43 -17.68 13.42
CA ALA A 118 2.89 -16.49 14.13
C ALA A 118 3.72 -16.90 15.35
N VAL A 119 4.51 -15.98 15.88
CA VAL A 119 5.30 -16.20 17.09
C VAL A 119 5.09 -15.06 18.09
N LEU A 120 4.83 -15.43 19.34
CA LEU A 120 4.94 -14.52 20.48
C LEU A 120 6.24 -14.83 21.23
N VAL A 121 7.05 -13.80 21.45
CA VAL A 121 8.24 -13.91 22.30
C VAL A 121 7.89 -13.35 23.67
N ALA A 122 7.98 -14.17 24.70
CA ALA A 122 7.79 -13.74 26.09
C ALA A 122 9.07 -13.11 26.62
N ASP A 123 8.98 -11.87 27.09
CA ASP A 123 10.12 -11.21 27.71
C ASP A 123 10.56 -11.95 28.99
N ASP A 124 11.86 -11.96 29.26
CA ASP A 124 12.47 -12.53 30.49
C ASP A 124 12.81 -11.45 31.54
N VAL A 125 12.72 -10.16 31.15
CA VAL A 125 12.99 -9.01 31.98
C VAL A 125 11.71 -8.20 32.20
N GLU A 126 11.54 -7.65 33.41
CA GLU A 126 10.45 -6.73 33.70
C GLU A 126 10.86 -5.31 33.23
N GLU A 127 10.54 -5.03 31.96
CA GLU A 127 10.86 -3.76 31.30
C GLU A 127 9.73 -3.36 30.34
N PRO A 128 9.68 -2.11 29.87
CA PRO A 128 8.77 -1.69 28.81
C PRO A 128 8.99 -2.52 27.54
N LEU A 129 7.93 -2.69 26.74
CA LEU A 129 8.03 -3.34 25.44
C LEU A 129 9.14 -2.70 24.59
N LEU A 130 9.86 -3.53 23.85
CA LEU A 130 10.92 -3.13 22.93
C LEU A 130 10.69 -3.76 21.55
N THR A 131 11.11 -3.07 20.49
CA THR A 131 11.10 -3.61 19.14
C THR A 131 12.13 -4.74 19.03
N MET A 132 11.74 -5.92 18.60
CA MET A 132 12.66 -6.99 18.26
C MET A 132 13.40 -6.60 16.97
N ALA A 133 14.66 -6.19 17.12
CA ALA A 133 15.47 -5.74 15.99
C ALA A 133 15.85 -6.90 15.08
N ASP A 134 15.94 -6.60 13.77
CA ASP A 134 16.63 -7.44 12.79
C ASP A 134 18.12 -7.52 13.22
N PRO A 135 18.72 -8.71 13.25
CA PRO A 135 20.14 -8.82 13.48
C PRO A 135 20.90 -8.14 12.33
N ASP A 136 21.32 -6.90 12.55
CA ASP A 136 22.26 -6.25 11.67
C ASP A 136 23.64 -6.91 11.80
N GLY A 137 24.45 -6.85 10.75
CA GLY A 137 25.79 -7.40 10.77
C GLY A 137 26.69 -6.85 11.89
N SER A 138 26.33 -5.69 12.48
CA SER A 138 27.06 -5.04 13.56
C SER A 138 26.91 -5.74 14.90
N ALA A 139 25.84 -6.51 15.10
CA ALA A 139 25.55 -7.20 16.37
C ALA A 139 26.34 -8.52 16.55
N GLY A 140 27.30 -8.83 15.67
CA GLY A 140 28.13 -10.02 15.77
C GLY A 140 27.49 -11.31 15.24
N GLY A 141 26.27 -11.24 14.66
CA GLY A 141 25.57 -12.36 14.04
C GLY A 141 26.04 -12.66 12.59
N GLY A 142 26.71 -11.72 11.96
CA GLY A 142 27.20 -11.84 10.58
C GLY A 142 26.10 -11.84 9.51
N THR A 143 26.54 -11.86 8.26
CA THR A 143 25.67 -11.86 7.07
C THR A 143 24.68 -13.03 7.03
N GLU A 144 25.02 -14.18 7.63
CA GLU A 144 24.15 -15.36 7.64
C GLU A 144 22.89 -15.12 8.45
N LEU A 145 23.00 -14.49 9.61
CA LEU A 145 21.82 -14.23 10.47
C LEU A 145 20.89 -13.16 9.86
N ALA A 146 21.46 -12.11 9.27
CA ALA A 146 20.69 -11.12 8.51
C ALA A 146 19.98 -11.78 7.32
N ARG A 147 20.62 -12.73 6.64
CA ARG A 147 19.99 -13.51 5.56
C ARG A 147 18.85 -14.37 6.10
N LEU A 148 19.02 -15.04 7.23
CA LEU A 148 17.98 -15.87 7.84
C LEU A 148 16.74 -15.05 8.23
N ALA A 149 16.92 -13.82 8.70
CA ALA A 149 15.80 -12.91 9.00
C ALA A 149 14.92 -12.60 7.76
N GLN A 150 15.49 -12.61 6.56
CA GLN A 150 14.75 -12.44 5.32
C GLN A 150 13.90 -13.65 4.92
N GLU A 151 14.22 -14.83 5.44
CA GLU A 151 13.42 -16.05 5.21
C GLU A 151 12.15 -16.09 6.08
N ILE A 152 12.07 -15.23 7.10
CA ILE A 152 10.90 -15.13 7.97
C ILE A 152 9.75 -14.46 7.22
N SER A 153 8.66 -15.18 7.04
CA SER A 153 7.46 -14.73 6.34
C SER A 153 6.21 -14.65 7.23
N ILE A 154 6.35 -15.03 8.51
CA ILE A 154 5.27 -14.98 9.49
C ILE A 154 5.43 -13.75 10.40
N PRO A 155 4.32 -13.22 10.97
CA PRO A 155 4.38 -12.17 11.95
C PRO A 155 4.94 -12.65 13.28
N SER A 156 5.63 -11.75 13.98
CA SER A 156 6.08 -12.00 15.35
C SER A 156 5.97 -10.75 16.21
N ALA A 157 5.74 -10.93 17.50
CA ALA A 157 5.59 -9.83 18.44
C ALA A 157 6.18 -10.20 19.81
N LEU A 158 6.69 -9.19 20.53
CA LEU A 158 7.15 -9.32 21.92
C LEU A 158 5.99 -9.00 22.86
N VAL A 159 5.78 -9.84 23.86
CA VAL A 159 4.90 -9.57 25.01
C VAL A 159 5.72 -9.31 26.25
N THR A 160 5.17 -8.52 27.18
CA THR A 160 5.83 -8.29 28.47
C THR A 160 6.01 -9.59 29.24
N LYS A 161 6.97 -9.58 30.15
CA LYS A 161 7.22 -10.75 31.01
C LYS A 161 5.95 -11.20 31.75
N GLU A 162 5.16 -10.27 32.29
CA GLU A 162 3.91 -10.60 33.00
C GLU A 162 2.92 -11.35 32.10
N VAL A 163 2.68 -10.86 30.90
CA VAL A 163 1.78 -11.51 29.92
C VAL A 163 2.33 -12.87 29.49
N GLY A 164 3.64 -12.94 29.21
CA GLY A 164 4.33 -14.17 28.83
C GLY A 164 4.23 -15.24 29.90
N ASP A 165 4.46 -14.89 31.18
CA ASP A 165 4.37 -15.82 32.31
C ASP A 165 2.96 -16.41 32.48
N VAL A 166 1.92 -15.56 32.32
CA VAL A 166 0.52 -15.99 32.40
C VAL A 166 0.15 -16.93 31.25
N LEU A 167 0.53 -16.58 30.01
CA LEU A 167 0.27 -17.39 28.82
C LEU A 167 0.98 -18.75 28.90
N ARG A 168 2.24 -18.77 29.35
CA ARG A 168 3.02 -19.97 29.54
C ARG A 168 2.39 -20.89 30.61
N ALA A 169 2.02 -20.30 31.75
CA ALA A 169 1.40 -21.07 32.84
C ALA A 169 0.10 -21.75 32.40
N ALA A 170 -0.76 -21.07 31.68
CA ALA A 170 -2.00 -21.60 31.15
C ALA A 170 -1.75 -22.74 30.14
N THR A 171 -0.83 -22.54 29.21
CA THR A 171 -0.50 -23.54 28.19
C THR A 171 0.11 -24.81 28.81
N VAL A 172 1.02 -24.64 29.80
CA VAL A 172 1.61 -25.76 30.55
C VAL A 172 0.56 -26.47 31.40
N ALA A 173 -0.43 -25.77 31.94
CA ALA A 173 -1.54 -26.39 32.67
C ALA A 173 -2.48 -27.21 31.76
N GLY A 174 -2.33 -27.09 30.44
CA GLY A 174 -3.15 -27.78 29.44
C GLY A 174 -4.40 -27.02 29.03
N ASP A 175 -4.51 -25.75 29.40
CA ASP A 175 -5.59 -24.89 28.90
C ASP A 175 -5.43 -24.63 27.40
N VAL A 176 -6.57 -24.58 26.70
CA VAL A 176 -6.61 -24.14 25.29
C VAL A 176 -6.65 -22.62 25.26
N VAL A 177 -5.50 -22.01 24.97
CA VAL A 177 -5.38 -20.56 24.88
C VAL A 177 -5.66 -20.13 23.43
N VAL A 178 -6.80 -19.48 23.22
CA VAL A 178 -7.18 -18.90 21.93
C VAL A 178 -7.01 -17.40 22.01
N LEU A 179 -6.36 -16.82 21.03
CA LEU A 179 -6.10 -15.39 20.98
C LEU A 179 -6.14 -14.85 19.54
N THR A 180 -6.29 -13.55 19.44
CA THR A 180 -6.18 -12.82 18.18
C THR A 180 -5.02 -11.83 18.27
N LEU A 181 -4.13 -11.87 17.29
CA LEU A 181 -3.18 -10.80 17.00
C LEU A 181 -3.82 -9.86 16.01
N ASP A 182 -3.85 -8.58 16.31
CA ASP A 182 -4.59 -7.58 15.55
C ASP A 182 -3.68 -6.42 15.16
N TRP A 183 -3.56 -6.18 13.84
CA TRP A 183 -2.79 -5.11 13.22
C TRP A 183 -3.68 -4.10 12.48
N GLN A 184 -5.01 -4.13 12.69
CA GLN A 184 -5.93 -3.27 11.96
C GLN A 184 -5.65 -1.78 12.22
N ASP A 185 -5.30 -1.45 13.47
CA ASP A 185 -5.01 -0.08 13.91
C ASP A 185 -3.51 0.16 14.16
N SER A 186 -2.63 -0.71 13.63
CA SER A 186 -1.17 -0.54 13.78
C SER A 186 -0.58 0.51 12.83
N ILE A 187 -1.34 0.92 11.83
CA ILE A 187 -1.07 2.09 10.97
C ILE A 187 -2.28 3.01 11.08
N SER A 188 -2.04 4.28 11.34
CA SER A 188 -3.08 5.32 11.36
C SER A 188 -3.71 5.47 9.98
N HIS A 189 -5.04 5.63 9.93
CA HIS A 189 -5.79 5.69 8.67
C HIS A 189 -6.88 6.81 8.73
N PRO A 190 -6.45 8.09 8.78
CA PRO A 190 -7.34 9.22 9.07
C PRO A 190 -8.26 9.58 7.90
N ASP A 191 -7.81 9.41 6.66
CA ASP A 191 -8.51 9.87 5.46
C ASP A 191 -8.21 9.02 4.21
N ASP A 192 -8.52 9.51 3.04
CA ASP A 192 -8.39 8.84 1.75
C ASP A 192 -7.06 9.10 1.02
N VAL A 193 -6.13 9.78 1.67
CA VAL A 193 -4.77 10.04 1.16
C VAL A 193 -3.74 9.54 2.14
N VAL A 194 -2.79 8.73 1.68
CA VAL A 194 -1.72 8.19 2.52
C VAL A 194 -0.43 8.97 2.30
N GLU A 195 0.10 9.57 3.36
CA GLU A 195 1.46 10.13 3.38
C GLU A 195 2.46 9.03 3.77
N TRP A 196 3.49 8.84 2.94
CA TRP A 196 4.52 7.89 3.29
C TRP A 196 5.92 8.36 2.95
N GLU A 197 6.87 7.93 3.77
CA GLU A 197 8.26 8.35 3.73
C GLU A 197 9.18 7.13 3.56
N LEU A 198 10.26 7.29 2.80
CA LEU A 198 11.37 6.34 2.77
C LEU A 198 12.63 7.01 3.27
N TRP A 199 13.09 6.62 4.43
CA TRP A 199 14.37 7.01 5.01
C TRP A 199 15.46 6.02 4.60
N SER A 200 16.47 6.48 3.88
CA SER A 200 17.48 5.63 3.28
C SER A 200 18.85 6.30 3.20
N SER A 201 19.77 5.69 2.46
CA SER A 201 21.04 6.24 2.06
C SER A 201 21.27 6.01 0.56
N SER A 202 22.05 6.88 -0.09
CA SER A 202 22.52 6.65 -1.45
C SER A 202 23.77 5.77 -1.51
N ASP A 203 24.25 5.29 -0.38
CA ASP A 203 25.33 4.29 -0.32
C ASP A 203 24.97 3.06 -1.15
N GLN A 204 25.95 2.54 -1.88
CA GLN A 204 25.78 1.39 -2.76
C GLN A 204 26.54 0.15 -2.26
N VAL A 205 27.28 0.26 -1.17
CA VAL A 205 28.29 -0.72 -0.76
C VAL A 205 28.02 -1.26 0.65
N CYS A 206 27.02 -0.81 1.34
CA CYS A 206 26.69 -1.25 2.70
C CYS A 206 26.16 -2.71 2.77
N GLY A 207 26.65 -3.58 1.91
CA GLY A 207 26.33 -5.01 1.89
C GLY A 207 24.89 -5.31 1.46
N ASP A 208 24.29 -6.32 2.08
CA ASP A 208 22.94 -6.78 1.76
C ASP A 208 21.88 -5.72 2.02
N SER A 209 22.09 -4.82 2.96
CA SER A 209 21.14 -3.73 3.28
C SER A 209 20.98 -2.78 2.08
N CYS A 210 22.07 -2.35 1.46
CA CYS A 210 22.04 -1.52 0.24
C CYS A 210 21.37 -2.24 -0.91
N THR A 211 21.72 -3.51 -1.12
CA THR A 211 21.13 -4.33 -2.20
C THR A 211 19.62 -4.48 -2.02
N ARG A 212 19.16 -4.74 -0.80
CA ARG A 212 17.71 -4.82 -0.48
C ARG A 212 17.00 -3.49 -0.70
N THR A 213 17.59 -2.39 -0.23
CA THR A 213 17.00 -1.05 -0.40
C THR A 213 16.87 -0.69 -1.88
N GLN A 214 17.87 -0.94 -2.68
CA GLN A 214 17.85 -0.70 -4.14
C GLN A 214 16.82 -1.59 -4.84
N GLY A 215 16.75 -2.88 -4.47
CA GLY A 215 15.74 -3.82 -4.96
C GLY A 215 14.33 -3.35 -4.61
N PHE A 216 14.10 -2.97 -3.36
CA PHE A 216 12.82 -2.44 -2.91
C PHE A 216 12.38 -1.19 -3.70
N ILE A 217 13.28 -0.20 -3.87
CA ILE A 217 13.01 1.01 -4.65
C ILE A 217 12.60 0.66 -6.08
N SER A 218 13.30 -0.31 -6.70
CA SER A 218 12.98 -0.77 -8.06
C SER A 218 11.62 -1.46 -8.14
N ASP A 219 11.30 -2.31 -7.16
CA ASP A 219 10.12 -3.16 -7.18
C ASP A 219 8.84 -2.40 -6.80
N ILE A 220 8.92 -1.41 -5.90
CA ILE A 220 7.75 -0.62 -5.48
C ILE A 220 7.43 0.52 -6.44
N MET A 221 8.38 0.94 -7.27
CA MET A 221 8.28 2.13 -8.14
C MET A 221 6.96 2.21 -8.90
N SER A 222 6.53 1.11 -9.53
CA SER A 222 5.30 1.14 -10.34
C SER A 222 4.05 1.41 -9.50
N SER A 223 3.96 0.78 -8.33
CA SER A 223 2.83 0.98 -7.42
C SER A 223 2.86 2.36 -6.76
N ALA A 224 4.05 2.85 -6.41
CA ALA A 224 4.22 4.18 -5.84
C ALA A 224 3.78 5.27 -6.82
N VAL A 225 4.25 5.20 -8.07
CA VAL A 225 3.87 6.16 -9.13
C VAL A 225 2.37 6.08 -9.42
N ASP A 226 1.79 4.89 -9.50
CA ASP A 226 0.36 4.70 -9.77
C ASP A 226 -0.51 5.30 -8.65
N LEU A 227 -0.12 5.12 -7.39
CA LEU A 227 -0.80 5.73 -6.24
C LEU A 227 -0.71 7.26 -6.26
N GLU A 228 0.45 7.81 -6.61
CA GLU A 228 0.65 9.26 -6.72
C GLU A 228 -0.13 9.87 -7.89
N GLU A 229 -0.14 9.22 -9.06
CA GLU A 229 -0.90 9.68 -10.24
C GLU A 229 -2.41 9.68 -9.99
N GLN A 230 -2.90 8.78 -9.15
CA GLN A 230 -4.30 8.76 -8.70
C GLN A 230 -4.60 9.79 -7.60
N GLY A 231 -3.59 10.47 -7.05
CA GLY A 231 -3.73 11.35 -5.90
C GLY A 231 -4.08 10.61 -4.60
N ALA A 232 -3.89 9.30 -4.57
CA ALA A 232 -4.19 8.47 -3.41
C ALA A 232 -3.06 8.46 -2.38
N ALA A 233 -1.81 8.69 -2.79
CA ALA A 233 -0.69 8.76 -1.85
C ALA A 233 0.23 9.93 -2.16
N SER A 234 0.92 10.40 -1.11
CA SER A 234 1.99 11.40 -1.16
C SER A 234 3.28 10.78 -0.64
N PHE A 235 4.28 10.69 -1.50
CA PHE A 235 5.59 10.13 -1.16
C PHE A 235 6.61 11.22 -0.84
N SER A 236 7.50 10.96 0.14
CA SER A 236 8.65 11.79 0.45
C SER A 236 9.91 10.96 0.69
N PRO A 237 10.98 11.15 -0.09
CA PRO A 237 12.27 10.52 0.19
C PRO A 237 13.06 11.33 1.21
N HIS A 238 13.70 10.64 2.15
CA HIS A 238 14.53 11.20 3.19
C HIS A 238 15.85 10.47 3.32
N TYR A 239 16.87 11.18 3.84
CA TYR A 239 18.22 10.64 3.98
C TYR A 239 18.79 10.93 5.35
N VAL A 240 19.21 9.88 6.06
CA VAL A 240 19.79 10.01 7.38
C VAL A 240 21.19 10.58 7.31
N THR A 241 21.43 11.59 8.14
CA THR A 241 22.75 12.21 8.31
C THR A 241 22.99 12.53 9.79
N TRP A 242 24.25 12.67 10.17
CA TRP A 242 24.63 13.20 11.48
C TRP A 242 25.59 14.37 11.35
N SER A 243 25.89 15.07 12.45
CA SER A 243 26.92 16.10 12.48
C SER A 243 28.15 15.63 13.25
N CYS A 244 29.34 15.95 12.74
CA CYS A 244 30.57 15.77 13.49
C CYS A 244 30.67 16.80 14.61
N PRO A 245 30.85 16.41 15.89
CA PRO A 245 30.94 17.36 17.01
C PRO A 245 32.15 18.27 16.83
N VAL A 246 31.91 19.57 16.63
CA VAL A 246 32.97 20.61 16.50
C VAL A 246 33.85 20.71 17.75
N ALA A 247 33.37 20.23 18.90
CA ALA A 247 34.06 20.30 20.19
C ALA A 247 35.29 19.36 20.28
N GLU A 248 35.39 18.36 19.42
CA GLU A 248 36.45 17.36 19.50
C GLU A 248 37.60 17.62 18.55
N ASN A 249 37.69 18.69 17.78
CA ASN A 249 38.79 19.01 16.84
C ASN A 249 39.37 17.75 16.12
N ASP A 250 38.57 16.69 16.04
CA ASP A 250 38.97 15.38 15.57
C ASP A 250 38.71 15.30 14.05
N THR A 251 39.36 16.21 13.34
CA THR A 251 39.38 16.21 11.87
C THR A 251 39.90 14.88 11.31
N GLU A 252 40.59 14.07 12.11
CA GLU A 252 41.03 12.72 11.70
C GLU A 252 39.85 11.72 11.69
N LYS A 253 38.91 11.80 12.65
CA LYS A 253 37.78 10.85 12.70
C LYS A 253 36.63 11.20 11.75
N CYS A 254 36.43 12.50 11.47
CA CYS A 254 35.37 12.96 10.57
C CYS A 254 35.90 13.28 9.16
N GLY A 255 37.22 13.14 8.93
CA GLY A 255 37.85 13.42 7.65
C GLY A 255 37.32 12.50 6.57
N GLY A 256 36.77 13.07 5.48
CA GLY A 256 36.19 12.32 4.38
C GLY A 256 34.74 11.84 4.58
N LEU A 257 34.16 11.96 5.80
CA LEU A 257 32.80 11.50 6.05
C LEU A 257 31.73 12.60 5.84
N CYS A 258 32.16 13.86 5.85
CA CYS A 258 31.24 15.00 5.97
C CYS A 258 31.43 16.03 4.86
N ILE A 259 30.35 16.77 4.61
CA ILE A 259 30.32 17.99 3.81
C ILE A 259 30.05 19.22 4.69
N ASN A 260 30.17 20.42 4.10
CA ASN A 260 29.86 21.71 4.72
C ASN A 260 30.53 21.93 6.09
N GLY A 261 31.83 21.62 6.21
CA GLY A 261 32.59 21.83 7.42
C GLY A 261 32.21 20.93 8.59
N GLY A 262 31.84 19.69 8.33
CA GLY A 262 31.47 18.70 9.34
C GLY A 262 29.98 18.71 9.75
N ARG A 263 29.13 19.50 9.08
CA ARG A 263 27.71 19.62 9.46
C ARG A 263 26.88 18.40 9.11
N TYR A 264 27.18 17.78 7.97
CA TYR A 264 26.39 16.67 7.45
C TYR A 264 27.31 15.53 7.06
N CYS A 265 27.13 14.38 7.67
CA CYS A 265 28.00 13.23 7.55
C CYS A 265 27.24 11.94 7.24
N ALA A 266 27.90 11.02 6.55
CA ALA A 266 27.46 9.64 6.38
C ALA A 266 28.62 8.67 6.68
N PRO A 267 28.33 7.38 6.97
CA PRO A 267 29.36 6.37 7.13
C PRO A 267 30.27 6.27 5.90
N ASP A 268 31.50 5.83 6.10
CA ASP A 268 32.33 5.41 4.98
C ASP A 268 31.70 4.15 4.35
N PRO A 269 31.39 4.16 3.05
CA PRO A 269 30.76 3.01 2.40
C PRO A 269 31.58 1.72 2.45
N THR A 270 32.88 1.82 2.81
CA THR A 270 33.78 0.68 2.86
C THR A 270 34.00 0.10 4.26
N ASP A 271 33.43 0.72 5.29
CA ASP A 271 33.67 0.36 6.70
C ASP A 271 32.55 -0.52 7.31
N GLY A 272 31.53 -0.89 6.53
CA GLY A 272 30.43 -1.73 7.02
C GLY A 272 30.86 -3.18 7.31
N PRO A 273 30.28 -3.82 8.35
CA PRO A 273 30.62 -5.20 8.73
C PRO A 273 30.26 -6.22 7.64
N ASP A 274 29.31 -5.91 6.78
CA ASP A 274 28.80 -6.77 5.71
C ASP A 274 29.36 -6.41 4.33
N VAL A 275 30.33 -5.50 4.26
CA VAL A 275 30.94 -5.09 3.01
C VAL A 275 31.95 -6.14 2.54
N ASP A 276 31.78 -6.64 1.30
CA ASP A 276 32.78 -7.52 0.68
C ASP A 276 34.13 -6.80 0.59
N PRO A 277 35.23 -7.36 1.16
CA PRO A 277 36.54 -6.72 1.15
C PRO A 277 37.04 -6.38 -0.25
N ASN A 278 36.72 -7.18 -1.27
CA ASN A 278 37.14 -6.92 -2.64
C ASN A 278 36.39 -5.72 -3.25
N ILE A 279 35.09 -5.56 -2.86
CA ILE A 279 34.30 -4.40 -3.26
C ILE A 279 34.83 -3.16 -2.54
N ALA A 280 35.07 -3.24 -1.22
CA ALA A 280 35.61 -2.15 -0.43
C ALA A 280 36.95 -1.66 -1.00
N ASP A 281 37.87 -2.57 -1.37
CA ASP A 281 39.19 -2.21 -1.96
C ASP A 281 39.02 -1.51 -3.32
N ARG A 282 38.06 -1.93 -4.14
CA ARG A 282 37.77 -1.23 -5.41
C ARG A 282 37.28 0.19 -5.16
N VAL A 283 36.33 0.37 -4.24
CA VAL A 283 35.75 1.68 -3.87
C VAL A 283 36.82 2.61 -3.29
N ARG A 284 37.67 2.11 -2.37
CA ARG A 284 38.83 2.86 -1.83
C ARG A 284 39.82 3.29 -2.92
N THR A 285 40.06 2.42 -3.92
CA THR A 285 40.93 2.76 -5.04
C THR A 285 40.43 3.94 -5.85
N HIS A 286 39.10 4.12 -5.93
CA HIS A 286 38.43 5.26 -6.56
C HIS A 286 38.36 6.50 -5.65
N GLY A 287 38.62 6.36 -4.35
CA GLY A 287 38.67 7.45 -3.37
C GLY A 287 37.33 7.91 -2.86
N TYR A 288 36.25 7.10 -3.04
CA TYR A 288 34.94 7.43 -2.50
C TYR A 288 34.88 7.20 -0.99
N ASN A 289 34.10 8.06 -0.33
CA ASN A 289 33.93 8.07 1.12
C ASN A 289 32.54 8.60 1.54
N GLY A 290 32.29 8.79 2.83
CA GLY A 290 31.00 9.26 3.34
C GLY A 290 30.55 10.63 2.82
N SER A 291 31.49 11.54 2.49
CA SER A 291 31.13 12.86 1.93
C SER A 291 30.53 12.75 0.53
N ASP A 292 30.91 11.75 -0.25
CA ASP A 292 30.32 11.48 -1.57
C ASP A 292 28.89 10.98 -1.41
N VAL A 293 28.65 10.09 -0.42
CA VAL A 293 27.30 9.60 -0.08
C VAL A 293 26.40 10.76 0.33
N VAL A 294 26.85 11.64 1.24
CA VAL A 294 26.05 12.81 1.68
C VAL A 294 25.78 13.76 0.51
N THR A 295 26.76 13.97 -0.36
CA THR A 295 26.61 14.82 -1.54
C THR A 295 25.52 14.26 -2.49
N GLU A 296 25.48 12.95 -2.68
CA GLU A 296 24.43 12.32 -3.49
C GLU A 296 23.07 12.31 -2.78
N ASN A 297 23.02 12.10 -1.46
CA ASN A 297 21.80 12.25 -0.66
C ASN A 297 21.20 13.65 -0.85
N LEU A 298 22.01 14.70 -0.69
CA LEU A 298 21.59 16.09 -0.91
C LEU A 298 21.13 16.32 -2.37
N ARG A 299 21.81 15.73 -3.35
CA ARG A 299 21.42 15.85 -4.76
C ARG A 299 20.05 15.23 -5.01
N ARG A 300 19.74 14.08 -4.42
CA ARG A 300 18.43 13.42 -4.50
C ARG A 300 17.32 14.22 -3.83
N LEU A 301 17.59 14.84 -2.69
CA LEU A 301 16.67 15.76 -2.03
C LEU A 301 16.41 17.02 -2.87
N CYS A 302 17.47 17.62 -3.44
CA CYS A 302 17.34 18.77 -4.33
C CYS A 302 16.56 18.42 -5.61
N LEU A 303 16.76 17.22 -6.16
CA LEU A 303 16.01 16.72 -7.31
C LEU A 303 14.53 16.56 -6.96
N PHE A 304 14.22 15.94 -5.83
CA PHE A 304 12.84 15.75 -5.38
C PHE A 304 12.14 17.10 -5.15
N LYS A 305 12.81 18.02 -4.47
CA LYS A 305 12.31 19.39 -4.25
C LYS A 305 12.04 20.14 -5.56
N GLU A 306 12.92 20.00 -6.55
CA GLU A 306 12.74 20.62 -7.86
C GLU A 306 11.52 20.08 -8.62
N LEU A 307 11.26 18.77 -8.47
CA LEU A 307 10.17 18.08 -9.14
C LEU A 307 8.82 18.26 -8.43
N SER A 308 8.82 18.34 -7.08
CA SER A 308 7.60 18.54 -6.29
C SER A 308 7.09 19.98 -6.30
N GLY A 309 7.90 20.96 -6.71
CA GLY A 309 7.58 22.37 -6.95
C GLY A 309 6.89 23.12 -5.81
N ASP A 310 7.38 24.31 -5.44
CA ASP A 310 6.70 25.22 -4.48
C ASP A 310 5.38 25.81 -5.04
N ASN A 311 4.94 25.40 -6.22
CA ASN A 311 3.75 25.89 -6.92
C ASN A 311 2.61 24.87 -6.89
N HIS A 312 2.06 24.59 -5.72
CA HIS A 312 0.83 23.81 -5.55
C HIS A 312 -0.45 24.48 -6.09
N GLY A 313 -0.34 25.38 -7.05
CA GLY A 313 -1.45 26.01 -7.72
C GLY A 313 -1.56 25.56 -9.18
N ASN A 314 -2.38 24.56 -9.48
CA ASN A 314 -2.84 24.17 -10.82
C ASN A 314 -1.93 23.33 -11.73
N VAL A 315 -0.91 22.64 -11.23
CA VAL A 315 -0.27 21.58 -12.01
C VAL A 315 -0.59 20.24 -11.35
N PRO A 316 -1.11 19.23 -12.10
CA PRO A 316 -1.25 17.89 -11.55
C PRO A 316 0.12 17.42 -11.02
N TRP A 317 0.16 16.91 -9.82
CA TRP A 317 1.38 16.42 -9.19
C TRP A 317 1.96 15.25 -10.00
N ASN A 318 2.96 15.51 -10.83
CA ASN A 318 3.73 14.50 -11.56
C ASN A 318 5.08 14.23 -10.87
N GLY A 319 5.21 14.60 -9.59
CA GLY A 319 6.48 14.78 -8.93
C GLY A 319 7.29 13.51 -8.69
N GLY A 320 6.65 12.39 -8.39
CA GLY A 320 7.36 11.18 -7.99
C GLY A 320 8.06 10.44 -9.13
N ALA A 321 7.41 10.26 -10.28
CA ALA A 321 7.92 9.40 -11.35
C ALA A 321 9.35 9.72 -11.83
N PRO A 322 9.79 10.98 -12.04
CA PRO A 322 11.17 11.28 -12.41
C PRO A 322 12.17 10.99 -11.28
N TRP A 323 11.80 11.25 -10.01
CA TRP A 323 12.65 10.90 -8.87
C TRP A 323 12.83 9.38 -8.77
N TRP A 324 11.75 8.60 -8.89
CA TRP A 324 11.80 7.14 -8.90
C TRP A 324 12.69 6.60 -10.01
N LYS A 325 12.59 7.17 -11.21
CA LYS A 325 13.49 6.83 -12.32
C LYS A 325 14.96 7.11 -11.97
N TYR A 326 15.25 8.27 -11.36
CA TYR A 326 16.59 8.58 -10.92
C TYR A 326 17.10 7.60 -9.86
N ALA A 327 16.31 7.38 -8.81
CA ALA A 327 16.67 6.50 -7.71
C ALA A 327 16.97 5.06 -8.16
N THR A 328 16.23 4.58 -9.19
CA THR A 328 16.45 3.24 -9.76
C THR A 328 17.60 3.17 -10.77
N LYS A 329 17.82 4.22 -11.57
CA LYS A 329 18.81 4.21 -12.64
C LYS A 329 20.21 4.65 -12.18
N HIS A 330 20.28 5.58 -11.24
CA HIS A 330 21.55 6.09 -10.74
C HIS A 330 22.47 5.01 -10.19
N PRO A 331 22.05 4.07 -9.33
CA PRO A 331 22.95 3.04 -8.81
C PRO A 331 23.52 2.12 -9.90
N VAL A 332 22.77 1.92 -10.99
CA VAL A 332 23.17 1.08 -12.11
C VAL A 332 24.15 1.79 -13.06
N LYS A 333 23.99 3.11 -13.24
CA LYS A 333 24.80 3.90 -14.19
C LYS A 333 26.00 4.55 -13.54
N CYS A 334 25.86 4.97 -12.29
CA CYS A 334 26.85 5.71 -11.51
C CYS A 334 27.28 4.85 -10.32
N SER A 335 28.16 3.89 -10.57
CA SER A 335 28.61 2.88 -9.62
C SER A 335 29.87 3.31 -8.87
N MET A 336 29.89 3.19 -7.56
CA MET A 336 31.10 3.38 -6.75
C MET A 336 32.17 2.34 -7.09
N THR A 337 31.75 1.10 -7.32
CA THR A 337 32.71 0.01 -7.68
C THR A 337 33.35 0.17 -9.04
N ASP A 338 32.72 0.90 -9.95
CA ASP A 338 33.24 1.12 -11.30
C ASP A 338 33.87 2.52 -11.47
N GLY A 339 33.98 3.30 -10.39
CA GLY A 339 34.56 4.63 -10.40
C GLY A 339 33.74 5.68 -11.14
N THR A 340 32.43 5.43 -11.34
CA THR A 340 31.53 6.32 -12.08
C THR A 340 30.59 7.11 -11.17
N PHE A 341 30.72 6.99 -9.86
CA PHE A 341 29.90 7.73 -8.89
C PHE A 341 30.34 9.20 -8.81
N THR A 342 30.02 9.97 -9.83
CA THR A 342 30.44 11.37 -10.00
C THR A 342 29.27 12.29 -10.26
N ALA A 343 29.49 13.60 -10.03
CA ALA A 343 28.47 14.62 -10.31
C ALA A 343 28.06 14.61 -11.80
N GLU A 344 29.01 14.42 -12.71
CA GLU A 344 28.75 14.37 -14.16
C GLU A 344 27.87 13.16 -14.53
N CYS A 345 28.11 12.01 -13.91
CA CYS A 345 27.29 10.84 -14.12
C CYS A 345 25.85 11.09 -13.60
N SER A 346 25.71 11.60 -12.37
CA SER A 346 24.43 11.96 -11.78
C SER A 346 23.64 12.93 -12.66
N GLU A 347 24.28 13.99 -13.16
CA GLU A 347 23.67 14.96 -14.06
C GLU A 347 23.25 14.33 -15.40
N THR A 348 24.06 13.41 -15.92
CA THR A 348 23.70 12.68 -17.15
C THR A 348 22.43 11.87 -16.96
N VAL A 349 22.26 11.18 -15.82
CA VAL A 349 21.03 10.44 -15.51
C VAL A 349 19.83 11.37 -15.34
N MET A 350 20.00 12.61 -14.88
CA MET A 350 18.92 13.58 -14.73
C MET A 350 18.41 14.17 -16.07
N GLN A 351 19.23 14.20 -17.13
CA GLN A 351 18.91 14.92 -18.36
C GLN A 351 17.79 14.29 -19.19
N THR A 352 17.05 15.12 -19.94
CA THR A 352 15.95 14.71 -20.83
C THR A 352 16.42 13.96 -22.08
N ASN A 353 17.60 14.31 -22.61
CA ASN A 353 18.05 13.88 -23.93
C ASN A 353 18.88 12.58 -23.93
N VAL A 354 18.90 11.88 -22.81
CA VAL A 354 19.66 10.63 -22.64
C VAL A 354 18.67 9.48 -22.60
N PRO A 355 18.93 8.34 -23.26
CA PRO A 355 18.14 7.13 -23.06
C PRO A 355 18.04 6.81 -21.56
N ASP A 356 16.84 6.60 -21.06
CA ASP A 356 16.54 6.37 -19.64
C ASP A 356 16.75 7.56 -18.70
N GLY A 357 16.95 8.79 -19.19
CA GLY A 357 17.06 9.99 -18.36
C GLY A 357 15.74 10.36 -17.65
N CYS A 358 15.85 11.12 -16.56
CA CYS A 358 14.70 11.50 -15.74
C CYS A 358 13.88 12.67 -16.30
N GLY A 359 14.36 13.31 -17.37
CA GLY A 359 13.58 14.31 -18.08
C GLY A 359 13.81 15.76 -17.66
N LEU A 360 14.88 16.08 -16.89
CA LEU A 360 15.17 17.46 -16.51
C LEU A 360 15.76 18.26 -17.67
N ASP A 361 15.25 19.48 -17.84
CA ASP A 361 15.82 20.47 -18.74
C ASP A 361 17.03 21.20 -18.10
N ALA A 362 17.73 22.01 -18.89
CA ALA A 362 18.91 22.73 -18.42
C ALA A 362 18.62 23.73 -17.28
N SER A 363 17.40 24.28 -17.23
CA SER A 363 16.97 25.22 -16.18
C SER A 363 16.74 24.50 -14.86
N ALA A 364 16.01 23.39 -14.86
CA ALA A 364 15.81 22.53 -13.71
C ALA A 364 17.15 21.99 -13.18
N MET A 365 18.02 21.54 -14.07
CA MET A 365 19.38 21.11 -13.71
C MET A 365 20.18 22.22 -13.01
N SER A 366 20.07 23.48 -13.49
CA SER A 366 20.73 24.61 -12.84
C SER A 366 20.17 24.88 -11.43
N ARG A 367 18.87 24.71 -11.21
CA ARG A 367 18.26 24.85 -9.88
C ARG A 367 18.68 23.73 -8.93
N VAL A 368 18.75 22.49 -9.42
CA VAL A 368 19.29 21.36 -8.63
C VAL A 368 20.74 21.63 -8.19
N ARG A 369 21.62 22.08 -9.13
CA ARG A 369 22.99 22.47 -8.79
C ARG A 369 23.05 23.61 -7.75
N ALA A 370 22.21 24.63 -7.91
CA ALA A 370 22.14 25.74 -6.97
C ALA A 370 21.66 25.30 -5.58
N CYS A 371 20.75 24.32 -5.50
CA CYS A 371 20.28 23.73 -4.25
C CYS A 371 21.40 22.92 -3.56
N VAL A 372 22.13 22.09 -4.29
CA VAL A 372 23.29 21.34 -3.77
C VAL A 372 24.38 22.32 -3.27
N GLY A 373 24.64 23.37 -4.04
CA GLY A 373 25.61 24.39 -3.71
C GLY A 373 27.06 23.88 -3.65
N ASP A 374 27.91 24.60 -2.92
CA ASP A 374 29.31 24.20 -2.66
C ASP A 374 29.40 23.37 -1.39
N THR A 375 29.54 22.07 -1.52
CA THR A 375 29.63 21.10 -0.42
C THR A 375 30.96 21.19 0.36
N THR A 376 31.98 21.87 -0.19
CA THR A 376 33.27 22.09 0.48
C THR A 376 33.26 23.33 1.37
N ALA A 377 32.33 24.26 1.15
CA ALA A 377 32.20 25.47 1.92
C ALA A 377 31.71 25.19 3.35
N ASP A 378 32.31 25.84 4.36
CA ASP A 378 31.83 25.78 5.75
C ASP A 378 30.57 26.65 5.90
N LYS A 379 29.46 26.16 5.32
CA LYS A 379 28.17 26.85 5.29
C LYS A 379 27.00 25.85 5.43
N ALA A 380 26.02 26.20 6.27
CA ALA A 380 24.82 25.41 6.42
C ALA A 380 24.01 25.31 5.10
N ASN A 381 23.45 24.15 4.83
CA ASN A 381 22.48 23.93 3.77
C ASN A 381 21.07 23.79 4.41
N PRO A 382 20.12 24.70 4.10
CA PRO A 382 18.81 24.71 4.76
C PRO A 382 18.01 23.41 4.56
N LEU A 383 18.19 22.72 3.44
CA LEU A 383 17.49 21.46 3.18
C LEU A 383 18.02 20.34 4.07
N MET A 384 19.35 20.26 4.24
CA MET A 384 19.96 19.29 5.15
C MET A 384 19.67 19.59 6.62
N ASP A 385 19.59 20.86 7.01
CA ASP A 385 19.18 21.23 8.36
C ASP A 385 17.74 20.79 8.64
N ALA A 386 16.84 20.94 7.67
CA ALA A 386 15.46 20.47 7.77
C ALA A 386 15.41 18.93 7.88
N GLU A 387 16.20 18.21 7.08
CA GLU A 387 16.29 16.73 7.16
C GLU A 387 16.74 16.26 8.55
N MET A 388 17.78 16.87 9.11
CA MET A 388 18.25 16.52 10.47
C MET A 388 17.21 16.81 11.56
N GLN A 389 16.43 17.89 11.40
CA GLN A 389 15.32 18.19 12.31
C GLN A 389 14.20 17.15 12.18
N LEU A 390 13.81 16.82 10.96
CA LEU A 390 12.82 15.77 10.69
C LEU A 390 13.30 14.41 11.23
N GLN A 391 14.56 14.03 10.99
CA GLN A 391 15.14 12.78 11.47
C GLN A 391 15.04 12.63 12.98
N SER A 392 15.33 13.71 13.73
CA SER A 392 15.32 13.70 15.20
C SER A 392 13.93 13.78 15.81
N ASP A 393 12.90 14.10 15.02
CA ASP A 393 11.53 14.35 15.46
C ASP A 393 11.44 15.27 16.71
N GLN A 394 12.20 16.37 16.69
CA GLN A 394 12.22 17.32 17.82
C GLN A 394 10.90 18.06 18.02
N GLY A 395 9.90 17.73 17.23
CA GLY A 395 8.72 18.56 17.06
C GLY A 395 7.38 17.96 17.43
N ASP A 396 7.27 16.86 18.10
CA ASP A 396 5.98 16.29 18.50
C ASP A 396 5.11 15.78 17.34
N SER A 397 5.70 15.29 16.21
CA SER A 397 4.92 14.69 15.11
C SER A 397 4.22 13.40 15.53
N GLY A 398 4.72 12.74 16.58
CA GLY A 398 4.28 11.42 17.01
C GLY A 398 4.98 10.27 16.31
N ARG A 399 5.72 10.55 15.22
CA ARG A 399 6.44 9.54 14.43
C ARG A 399 7.62 8.91 15.19
N GLY A 400 8.25 9.68 16.08
CA GLY A 400 9.50 9.32 16.72
C GLY A 400 10.74 9.50 15.84
N ALA A 401 11.91 9.39 16.47
CA ALA A 401 13.19 9.56 15.80
C ALA A 401 13.47 8.39 14.84
N ILE A 402 14.09 8.70 13.71
CA ILE A 402 14.59 7.68 12.77
C ILE A 402 16.01 7.31 13.19
N VAL A 403 16.17 6.09 13.66
CA VAL A 403 17.46 5.58 14.21
C VAL A 403 18.00 4.37 13.45
N MET A 404 17.21 3.79 12.57
CA MET A 404 17.56 2.62 11.74
C MET A 404 17.36 2.93 10.26
N LEU A 405 18.14 2.28 9.41
CA LEU A 405 18.02 2.35 7.95
C LEU A 405 17.96 0.94 7.33
N PRO A 406 17.15 0.77 6.29
CA PRO A 406 16.11 1.68 5.82
C PRO A 406 14.90 1.71 6.75
N THR A 407 14.17 2.82 6.83
CA THR A 407 12.88 2.92 7.54
C THR A 407 11.83 3.49 6.60
N VAL A 408 10.67 2.85 6.56
CA VAL A 408 9.46 3.38 5.93
C VAL A 408 8.54 3.92 7.02
N VAL A 409 7.90 5.04 6.75
CA VAL A 409 6.87 5.64 7.61
C VAL A 409 5.60 5.76 6.81
N VAL A 410 4.47 5.43 7.39
CA VAL A 410 3.14 5.54 6.76
C VAL A 410 2.22 6.27 7.73
N ASN A 411 1.67 7.41 7.34
CA ASN A 411 0.81 8.26 8.18
C ASN A 411 1.41 8.51 9.58
N LEU A 412 2.72 8.79 9.66
CA LEU A 412 3.53 9.01 10.86
C LEU A 412 3.85 7.74 11.67
N ASP A 413 3.34 6.57 11.34
CA ASP A 413 3.70 5.32 12.00
C ASP A 413 4.89 4.65 11.29
N GLN A 414 5.92 4.24 12.05
CA GLN A 414 7.09 3.58 11.48
C GLN A 414 6.75 2.13 11.12
N TYR A 415 6.88 1.80 9.86
CA TYR A 415 6.71 0.43 9.37
C TYR A 415 7.72 -0.52 10.05
N ARG A 416 7.24 -1.66 10.49
CA ARG A 416 8.03 -2.78 10.97
C ARG A 416 7.77 -4.01 10.11
N GLY A 417 8.81 -4.79 9.84
CA GLY A 417 8.74 -5.98 8.99
C GLY A 417 9.76 -5.94 7.86
N ARG A 418 9.70 -6.95 6.97
CA ARG A 418 10.62 -7.04 5.83
C ARG A 418 10.41 -5.91 4.83
N LEU A 419 11.51 -5.39 4.31
CA LEU A 419 11.48 -4.39 3.26
C LEU A 419 11.26 -5.05 1.89
N THR A 420 10.01 -5.44 1.60
CA THR A 420 9.59 -5.90 0.28
C THR A 420 8.48 -4.99 -0.26
N SER A 421 8.38 -4.87 -1.58
CA SER A 421 7.34 -4.02 -2.19
C SER A 421 5.93 -4.46 -1.79
N LYS A 422 5.69 -5.77 -1.67
CA LYS A 422 4.41 -6.33 -1.25
C LYS A 422 4.07 -5.99 0.21
N ASP A 423 5.02 -6.19 1.14
CA ASP A 423 4.77 -6.01 2.56
C ASP A 423 4.61 -4.52 2.90
N VAL A 424 5.42 -3.63 2.28
CA VAL A 424 5.28 -2.18 2.43
C VAL A 424 4.00 -1.67 1.77
N LEU A 425 3.64 -2.17 0.58
CA LEU A 425 2.39 -1.79 -0.07
C LEU A 425 1.17 -2.20 0.79
N ARG A 426 1.25 -3.34 1.50
CA ARG A 426 0.22 -3.73 2.47
C ARG A 426 0.09 -2.70 3.60
N ALA A 427 1.20 -2.18 4.12
CA ALA A 427 1.18 -1.15 5.15
C ALA A 427 0.62 0.18 4.62
N ILE A 428 0.99 0.58 3.40
CA ILE A 428 0.40 1.75 2.73
C ILE A 428 -1.12 1.56 2.58
N CYS A 429 -1.55 0.38 2.14
CA CYS A 429 -2.97 0.07 1.99
C CYS A 429 -3.73 0.08 3.32
N ALA A 430 -3.07 -0.30 4.43
CA ALA A 430 -3.64 -0.16 5.76
C ALA A 430 -3.73 1.30 6.24
N GLY A 431 -3.07 2.24 5.60
CA GLY A 431 -3.13 3.67 5.92
C GLY A 431 -4.35 4.40 5.34
N PHE A 432 -5.13 3.78 4.46
CA PHE A 432 -6.35 4.41 3.92
C PHE A 432 -7.53 4.29 4.89
N LEU A 433 -8.37 5.28 4.89
CA LEU A 433 -9.69 5.18 5.53
C LEU A 433 -10.48 4.05 4.87
N GLU A 434 -11.15 3.24 5.67
CA GLU A 434 -11.88 2.06 5.21
C GLU A 434 -12.88 2.39 4.09
N SER A 435 -12.84 1.63 3.03
CA SER A 435 -13.64 1.77 1.79
C SER A 435 -13.24 2.94 0.89
N THR A 436 -12.05 3.53 1.10
CA THR A 436 -11.45 4.52 0.18
C THR A 436 -10.20 3.98 -0.52
N GLU A 437 -9.82 2.75 -0.21
CA GLU A 437 -8.61 2.11 -0.70
C GLU A 437 -8.60 2.03 -2.24
N PRO A 438 -7.50 2.42 -2.92
CA PRO A 438 -7.37 2.29 -4.35
C PRO A 438 -7.30 0.82 -4.79
N ARG A 439 -7.61 0.56 -6.06
CA ARG A 439 -7.72 -0.82 -6.60
C ARG A 439 -6.47 -1.67 -6.42
N VAL A 440 -5.30 -1.07 -6.35
CA VAL A 440 -4.05 -1.81 -6.12
C VAL A 440 -4.08 -2.52 -4.76
N CYS A 441 -4.74 -1.93 -3.76
CA CYS A 441 -4.89 -2.49 -2.42
C CYS A 441 -5.85 -3.69 -2.38
N LEU A 442 -6.84 -3.72 -3.28
CA LEU A 442 -7.83 -4.80 -3.41
C LEU A 442 -7.36 -5.89 -4.39
N SER A 443 -6.06 -5.99 -4.62
CA SER A 443 -5.50 -7.02 -5.48
C SER A 443 -5.37 -8.35 -4.74
N SER A 444 -5.61 -9.46 -5.43
CA SER A 444 -5.46 -10.82 -4.86
C SER A 444 -4.05 -11.16 -4.36
N ALA A 445 -3.07 -10.30 -4.64
CA ALA A 445 -1.72 -10.41 -4.09
C ALA A 445 -1.63 -9.90 -2.64
N LEU A 446 -2.52 -8.97 -2.24
CA LEU A 446 -2.50 -8.31 -0.94
C LEU A 446 -3.62 -8.81 -0.03
N GLU A 447 -4.81 -9.04 -0.56
CA GLU A 447 -5.98 -9.45 0.20
C GLU A 447 -6.83 -10.47 -0.58
N SER A 448 -7.88 -11.02 0.03
CA SER A 448 -8.81 -11.96 -0.58
C SER A 448 -10.20 -11.32 -0.66
N ASN A 449 -10.80 -11.31 -1.86
CA ASN A 449 -12.14 -10.76 -2.04
C ASN A 449 -13.20 -11.72 -1.49
N GLU A 450 -13.70 -11.46 -0.29
CA GLU A 450 -14.71 -12.28 0.38
C GLU A 450 -16.07 -12.20 -0.32
N CYS A 451 -16.35 -11.13 -1.06
CA CYS A 451 -17.61 -11.00 -1.81
C CYS A 451 -17.73 -12.03 -2.95
N LEU A 452 -16.62 -12.62 -3.39
CA LEU A 452 -16.60 -13.69 -4.39
C LEU A 452 -16.81 -15.09 -3.80
N GLN A 453 -16.82 -15.23 -2.47
CA GLN A 453 -17.08 -16.49 -1.80
C GLN A 453 -18.56 -16.87 -1.91
N PRO A 454 -18.91 -18.17 -1.79
CA PRO A 454 -20.29 -18.63 -1.93
C PRO A 454 -21.29 -18.03 -0.94
N ASP A 455 -20.81 -17.59 0.21
CA ASP A 455 -21.60 -16.91 1.25
C ASP A 455 -21.61 -15.38 1.12
N HIS A 456 -21.00 -14.86 0.05
CA HIS A 456 -20.88 -13.41 -0.21
C HIS A 456 -20.34 -12.62 0.98
N GLY A 457 -19.34 -13.19 1.70
CA GLY A 457 -18.78 -12.59 2.89
C GLY A 457 -19.75 -12.47 4.07
N GLY A 458 -20.79 -13.29 4.09
CA GLY A 458 -21.85 -13.23 5.11
C GLY A 458 -22.85 -12.06 4.94
N CYS A 459 -22.72 -11.28 3.87
CA CYS A 459 -23.61 -10.16 3.57
C CYS A 459 -24.89 -10.62 2.82
N TRP A 460 -25.91 -9.77 2.89
CA TRP A 460 -27.15 -10.01 2.16
C TRP A 460 -26.91 -10.05 0.65
N PHE A 461 -27.52 -11.05 0.01
CA PHE A 461 -27.47 -11.24 -1.44
C PHE A 461 -28.85 -11.68 -1.93
N LYS A 462 -29.27 -11.18 -3.10
CA LYS A 462 -30.56 -11.54 -3.72
C LYS A 462 -30.44 -11.59 -5.23
N GLU A 463 -30.75 -12.76 -5.79
CA GLU A 463 -30.95 -12.93 -7.22
C GLU A 463 -32.38 -12.56 -7.61
N THR A 464 -32.53 -11.80 -8.68
CA THR A 464 -33.82 -11.44 -9.27
C THR A 464 -33.76 -11.59 -10.79
N PRO A 465 -34.91 -11.74 -11.46
CA PRO A 465 -34.94 -11.80 -12.93
C PRO A 465 -34.34 -10.55 -13.60
N ASP A 466 -34.35 -9.43 -12.90
CA ASP A 466 -33.89 -8.12 -13.41
C ASP A 466 -32.42 -7.84 -13.05
N GLY A 467 -31.78 -8.68 -12.22
CA GLY A 467 -30.39 -8.54 -11.82
C GLY A 467 -30.07 -9.08 -10.42
N ASN A 468 -28.80 -9.12 -10.09
CA ASN A 468 -28.34 -9.54 -8.77
C ASN A 468 -28.03 -8.29 -7.92
N PHE A 469 -28.52 -8.31 -6.68
CA PHE A 469 -28.26 -7.28 -5.69
C PHE A 469 -27.38 -7.86 -4.58
N SER A 470 -26.28 -7.18 -4.28
CA SER A 470 -25.35 -7.57 -3.23
C SER A 470 -25.16 -6.42 -2.26
N ALA A 471 -25.18 -6.73 -0.97
CA ALA A 471 -24.79 -5.81 0.09
C ALA A 471 -23.30 -5.92 0.44
N CYS A 472 -22.56 -6.84 -0.18
CA CYS A 472 -21.17 -7.06 0.08
C CYS A 472 -20.32 -5.97 -0.59
N VAL A 473 -19.50 -5.31 0.20
CA VAL A 473 -18.47 -4.36 -0.23
C VAL A 473 -17.13 -4.92 0.22
N ASP A 474 -16.28 -5.19 -0.76
CA ASP A 474 -14.92 -5.63 -0.53
C ASP A 474 -14.06 -4.47 -0.04
N THR A 475 -13.27 -4.66 1.01
CA THR A 475 -12.35 -3.66 1.55
C THR A 475 -11.02 -4.31 1.90
N PHE A 476 -9.96 -3.52 1.98
CA PHE A 476 -8.63 -4.04 2.34
C PHE A 476 -8.59 -4.70 3.74
N ARG A 477 -9.49 -4.29 4.64
CA ARG A 477 -9.61 -4.85 6.01
C ARG A 477 -10.60 -5.99 6.13
N GLY A 478 -11.12 -6.50 5.01
CA GLY A 478 -12.09 -7.55 4.92
C GLY A 478 -13.42 -7.04 4.35
N VAL A 479 -14.52 -7.70 4.69
CA VAL A 479 -15.82 -7.42 4.12
C VAL A 479 -16.61 -6.41 4.94
N LYS A 480 -17.29 -5.50 4.24
CA LYS A 480 -18.29 -4.61 4.83
C LYS A 480 -19.66 -4.85 4.20
N CYS A 481 -20.66 -5.08 5.02
CA CYS A 481 -22.02 -5.25 4.53
C CYS A 481 -22.74 -3.90 4.50
N ARG A 482 -23.20 -3.48 3.32
CA ARG A 482 -23.98 -2.26 3.12
C ARG A 482 -25.08 -2.51 2.11
N CYS A 483 -26.33 -2.28 2.50
CA CYS A 483 -27.45 -2.44 1.58
C CYS A 483 -27.27 -1.60 0.32
N PRO A 484 -27.52 -2.18 -0.88
CA PRO A 484 -27.43 -1.45 -2.13
C PRO A 484 -28.51 -0.35 -2.21
N PRO A 485 -28.39 0.61 -3.16
CA PRO A 485 -29.42 1.62 -3.37
C PRO A 485 -30.81 0.99 -3.48
N SER A 486 -31.83 1.70 -2.99
CA SER A 486 -33.22 1.23 -2.94
C SER A 486 -33.51 0.08 -1.96
N PHE A 487 -32.56 -0.22 -1.08
CA PHE A 487 -32.74 -1.13 0.04
C PHE A 487 -32.31 -0.47 1.34
N ARG A 488 -32.94 -0.86 2.46
CA ARG A 488 -32.60 -0.41 3.82
C ARG A 488 -32.36 -1.60 4.73
N GLY A 489 -31.40 -1.46 5.63
CA GLY A 489 -31.02 -2.48 6.59
C GLY A 489 -29.60 -2.31 7.08
N ASP A 490 -29.09 -3.34 7.75
CA ASP A 490 -27.74 -3.40 8.31
C ASP A 490 -26.70 -4.03 7.34
N GLY A 491 -27.14 -4.41 6.14
CA GLY A 491 -26.30 -5.08 5.14
C GLY A 491 -26.29 -6.62 5.27
N VAL A 492 -26.65 -7.17 6.43
CA VAL A 492 -26.90 -8.62 6.61
C VAL A 492 -28.36 -8.94 6.29
N VAL A 493 -29.24 -7.99 6.58
CA VAL A 493 -30.65 -8.00 6.17
C VAL A 493 -30.93 -6.70 5.44
N CYS A 494 -31.41 -6.79 4.18
CA CYS A 494 -31.76 -5.63 3.37
C CYS A 494 -33.19 -5.78 2.84
N ASP A 495 -34.06 -4.86 3.26
CA ASP A 495 -35.44 -4.80 2.81
C ASP A 495 -35.60 -3.76 1.67
N PRO A 496 -36.38 -4.08 0.63
CA PRO A 496 -36.61 -3.13 -0.46
C PRO A 496 -37.38 -1.91 0.04
N VAL A 497 -37.01 -0.74 -0.42
CA VAL A 497 -37.71 0.52 -0.15
C VAL A 497 -38.80 0.72 -1.19
N ASP A 498 -39.98 1.21 -0.75
CA ASP A 498 -41.00 1.72 -1.68
C ASP A 498 -40.76 3.22 -1.90
N GLU A 499 -40.02 3.56 -2.93
CA GLU A 499 -39.68 4.93 -3.26
C GLU A 499 -40.92 5.75 -3.65
N CYS A 500 -41.95 5.09 -4.17
CA CYS A 500 -43.19 5.77 -4.54
C CYS A 500 -43.99 6.27 -3.32
N SER A 501 -43.83 5.62 -2.17
CA SER A 501 -44.47 6.01 -0.92
C SER A 501 -43.73 7.09 -0.15
N ASP A 502 -42.43 7.31 -0.44
CA ASP A 502 -41.57 8.30 0.21
C ASP A 502 -41.54 9.62 -0.60
N PRO A 503 -42.11 10.72 -0.10
CA PRO A 503 -42.12 12.01 -0.82
C PRO A 503 -40.72 12.58 -1.10
N ALA A 504 -39.70 12.16 -0.34
CA ALA A 504 -38.31 12.60 -0.56
C ALA A 504 -37.62 11.83 -1.69
N MET A 505 -38.11 10.66 -2.03
CA MET A 505 -37.56 9.78 -3.07
C MET A 505 -38.43 9.78 -4.33
N ASN A 506 -39.73 10.03 -4.22
CA ASN A 506 -40.66 10.07 -5.32
C ASN A 506 -40.56 11.42 -6.06
N HIS A 507 -39.86 11.43 -7.16
CA HIS A 507 -39.70 12.59 -8.05
C HIS A 507 -40.64 12.52 -9.27
N CYS A 508 -41.54 11.55 -9.35
CA CYS A 508 -42.46 11.40 -10.46
C CYS A 508 -43.56 12.46 -10.44
N GLU A 509 -43.77 13.13 -11.56
CA GLU A 509 -44.80 14.17 -11.70
C GLU A 509 -46.24 13.60 -11.68
N GLN A 510 -46.45 12.37 -12.19
CA GLN A 510 -47.76 11.74 -12.24
C GLN A 510 -47.72 10.35 -11.58
N ASP A 511 -47.50 9.30 -12.33
CA ASP A 511 -47.60 7.94 -11.83
C ASP A 511 -46.22 7.41 -11.46
N CYS A 512 -46.08 6.84 -10.28
CA CYS A 512 -44.84 6.19 -9.83
C CYS A 512 -45.11 4.68 -9.70
N VAL A 513 -44.21 3.87 -10.22
CA VAL A 513 -44.27 2.40 -10.14
C VAL A 513 -43.01 1.90 -9.44
N ASN A 514 -43.20 1.38 -8.24
CA ASN A 514 -42.10 0.78 -7.49
C ASN A 514 -41.71 -0.57 -8.06
N ILE A 515 -40.41 -0.81 -8.18
CA ILE A 515 -39.82 -2.09 -8.61
C ILE A 515 -38.72 -2.49 -7.64
N ILE A 516 -38.29 -3.74 -7.66
CA ILE A 516 -37.16 -4.18 -6.83
C ILE A 516 -35.89 -3.47 -7.33
N GLY A 517 -35.27 -2.67 -6.45
CA GLY A 517 -34.03 -1.94 -6.74
C GLY A 517 -34.25 -0.56 -7.36
N GLY A 518 -35.48 -0.01 -7.29
CA GLY A 518 -35.78 1.35 -7.73
C GLY A 518 -37.24 1.59 -8.08
N HIS A 519 -37.49 2.68 -8.77
CA HIS A 519 -38.80 3.02 -9.29
C HIS A 519 -38.70 3.61 -10.70
N TRP A 520 -39.79 3.61 -11.42
CA TRP A 520 -39.89 4.35 -12.67
C TRP A 520 -41.17 5.19 -12.71
N CYS A 521 -41.06 6.33 -13.41
CA CYS A 521 -42.19 7.23 -13.55
C CYS A 521 -42.98 6.91 -14.82
N GLY A 522 -44.29 6.91 -14.69
CA GLY A 522 -45.26 6.79 -15.76
C GLY A 522 -46.02 8.09 -16.00
N CYS A 523 -46.54 8.24 -17.20
CA CYS A 523 -47.44 9.35 -17.51
C CYS A 523 -48.82 8.82 -17.88
N ARG A 524 -49.87 9.53 -17.45
CA ARG A 524 -51.25 9.22 -17.80
C ARG A 524 -51.49 9.41 -19.29
N SER A 525 -52.56 8.80 -19.79
CA SER A 525 -52.97 8.92 -21.19
C SER A 525 -53.01 10.35 -21.64
N GLY A 526 -52.36 10.68 -22.77
CA GLY A 526 -52.27 12.06 -23.30
C GLY A 526 -51.01 12.81 -22.87
N PHE A 527 -50.12 12.19 -22.07
CA PHE A 527 -48.82 12.77 -21.66
C PHE A 527 -47.67 11.86 -22.05
N LYS A 528 -46.54 12.50 -22.32
CA LYS A 528 -45.26 11.80 -22.65
C LYS A 528 -44.23 12.10 -21.58
N LEU A 529 -43.52 11.07 -21.16
CA LEU A 529 -42.41 11.18 -20.20
C LEU A 529 -41.20 11.89 -20.83
N VAL A 530 -40.69 12.90 -20.17
CA VAL A 530 -39.51 13.68 -20.55
C VAL A 530 -38.60 13.82 -19.34
N GLY A 531 -37.29 13.62 -19.55
CA GLY A 531 -36.29 13.70 -18.49
C GLY A 531 -36.42 12.64 -17.40
N GLY A 532 -37.15 11.55 -17.66
CA GLY A 532 -37.33 10.43 -16.73
C GLY A 532 -38.33 10.68 -15.60
N THR A 533 -38.76 11.92 -15.32
CA THR A 533 -39.60 12.29 -14.18
C THR A 533 -40.82 13.14 -14.53
N SER A 534 -40.72 13.96 -15.59
CA SER A 534 -41.74 14.95 -15.95
C SER A 534 -42.65 14.49 -17.08
N CYS A 535 -43.94 14.83 -17.03
CA CYS A 535 -44.97 14.44 -17.97
C CYS A 535 -45.46 15.67 -18.76
N ILE A 536 -45.08 15.81 -20.02
CA ILE A 536 -45.58 16.87 -20.88
C ILE A 536 -46.75 16.38 -21.71
N GLN A 537 -47.72 17.25 -21.98
CA GLN A 537 -48.88 16.93 -22.82
C GLN A 537 -48.44 16.56 -24.23
N ASP A 538 -48.80 15.38 -24.73
CA ASP A 538 -48.45 14.95 -26.07
C ASP A 538 -49.35 15.68 -27.10
N PRO A 539 -48.79 16.57 -27.92
CA PRO A 539 -49.59 17.33 -28.87
C PRO A 539 -50.18 16.48 -30.01
N VAL A 540 -49.78 15.22 -30.11
CA VAL A 540 -50.21 14.32 -31.21
C VAL A 540 -51.53 13.60 -30.88
N GLU A 541 -51.85 13.32 -29.60
CA GLU A 541 -53.11 12.69 -29.23
C GLU A 541 -54.29 13.65 -29.16
N ALA A 542 -54.06 14.94 -28.89
CA ALA A 542 -55.15 15.96 -28.90
C ALA A 542 -55.78 16.19 -30.27
N SER A 543 -55.14 15.75 -31.36
CA SER A 543 -55.63 15.96 -32.74
C SER A 543 -56.32 14.74 -33.38
N LYS A 544 -56.31 13.58 -32.72
CA LYS A 544 -56.78 12.31 -33.30
C LYS A 544 -58.16 11.81 -32.83
N LEU A 545 -58.88 12.56 -31.99
CA LEU A 545 -60.25 12.21 -31.59
C LEU A 545 -61.31 12.77 -32.56
N ARG A 546 -60.98 13.13 -33.79
CA ARG A 546 -61.94 13.44 -34.84
C ARG A 546 -61.85 12.47 -36.00
N SER A 547 -62.84 11.55 -36.02
CA SER A 547 -63.27 10.75 -37.15
C SER A 547 -62.24 9.79 -37.80
N LEU A 548 -62.19 8.59 -37.31
CA LEU A 548 -61.73 7.46 -38.14
C LEU A 548 -62.96 6.69 -38.59
N ASP A 549 -63.24 6.65 -39.90
CA ASP A 549 -64.25 5.77 -40.52
C ASP A 549 -63.91 4.31 -40.25
N ALA A 550 -64.94 3.49 -40.03
CA ALA A 550 -64.81 2.07 -39.68
C ALA A 550 -63.95 1.25 -40.66
N GLY A 551 -63.79 1.70 -41.94
CA GLY A 551 -62.91 1.09 -42.93
C GLY A 551 -61.41 1.38 -42.69
N SER A 552 -61.11 2.53 -42.15
CA SER A 552 -59.69 2.91 -41.83
C SER A 552 -59.22 2.22 -40.56
N VAL A 553 -60.12 1.97 -39.61
CA VAL A 553 -59.76 1.22 -38.37
C VAL A 553 -59.45 -0.24 -38.69
N PHE A 554 -60.16 -0.87 -39.61
CA PHE A 554 -59.88 -2.24 -40.01
C PHE A 554 -58.56 -2.40 -40.80
N GLY A 555 -58.26 -1.44 -41.70
CA GLY A 555 -57.01 -1.41 -42.45
C GLY A 555 -55.77 -1.19 -41.55
N ILE A 556 -55.88 -0.27 -40.60
CA ILE A 556 -54.80 0.00 -39.62
C ILE A 556 -54.61 -1.18 -38.66
N SER A 557 -55.68 -1.82 -38.22
CA SER A 557 -55.60 -3.03 -37.35
C SER A 557 -54.88 -4.19 -38.06
N LEU A 558 -55.13 -4.39 -39.36
CA LEU A 558 -54.45 -5.43 -40.16
C LEU A 558 -52.96 -5.14 -40.35
N LEU A 559 -52.61 -3.88 -40.60
CA LEU A 559 -51.22 -3.43 -40.75
C LEU A 559 -50.45 -3.49 -39.43
N VAL A 560 -51.10 -3.20 -38.29
CA VAL A 560 -50.50 -3.29 -36.95
C VAL A 560 -50.25 -4.79 -36.62
N LEU A 561 -51.19 -5.69 -36.93
CA LEU A 561 -51.00 -7.13 -36.74
C LEU A 561 -49.86 -7.69 -37.59
N LEU A 562 -49.75 -7.27 -38.85
CA LEU A 562 -48.65 -7.64 -39.73
C LEU A 562 -47.32 -7.05 -39.24
N GLY A 563 -47.32 -5.81 -38.82
CA GLY A 563 -46.12 -5.14 -38.23
C GLY A 563 -45.68 -5.82 -36.92
N ALA A 564 -46.61 -6.16 -36.05
CA ALA A 564 -46.33 -6.85 -34.77
C ALA A 564 -45.75 -8.27 -35.01
N THR A 565 -46.25 -8.98 -36.01
CA THR A 565 -45.69 -10.32 -36.35
C THR A 565 -44.27 -10.21 -36.93
N VAL A 566 -44.00 -9.21 -37.77
CA VAL A 566 -42.65 -8.96 -38.32
C VAL A 566 -41.69 -8.50 -37.21
N LEU A 567 -42.12 -7.59 -36.33
CA LEU A 567 -41.31 -7.14 -35.20
C LEU A 567 -41.09 -8.22 -34.16
N GLY A 568 -42.11 -9.05 -33.88
CA GLY A 568 -42.00 -10.22 -33.03
C GLY A 568 -41.01 -11.24 -33.60
N TYR A 569 -41.03 -11.47 -34.90
CA TYR A 569 -40.08 -12.35 -35.58
C TYR A 569 -38.64 -11.75 -35.57
N ALA A 570 -38.53 -10.45 -35.78
CA ALA A 570 -37.24 -9.78 -35.71
C ALA A 570 -36.65 -9.80 -34.29
N ALA A 571 -37.48 -9.52 -33.27
CA ALA A 571 -37.10 -9.59 -31.86
C ALA A 571 -36.70 -11.01 -31.43
N TYR A 572 -37.46 -12.01 -31.92
CA TYR A 572 -37.13 -13.43 -31.74
C TYR A 572 -35.78 -13.78 -32.36
N ARG A 573 -35.49 -13.31 -33.57
CA ARG A 573 -34.21 -13.51 -34.25
C ARG A 573 -33.04 -12.83 -33.52
N ILE A 574 -33.26 -11.63 -32.99
CA ILE A 574 -32.24 -10.88 -32.21
C ILE A 574 -31.98 -11.60 -30.89
N ARG A 575 -33.05 -12.11 -30.25
CA ARG A 575 -32.91 -12.83 -28.96
C ARG A 575 -32.12 -14.13 -29.10
N ILE A 576 -32.41 -14.93 -30.17
CA ILE A 576 -31.64 -16.14 -30.47
C ILE A 576 -30.17 -15.80 -30.79
N LYS A 577 -29.93 -14.72 -31.56
CA LYS A 577 -28.56 -14.29 -31.86
C LYS A 577 -27.79 -13.85 -30.61
N ALA A 578 -28.47 -13.17 -29.69
CA ALA A 578 -27.87 -12.75 -28.40
C ALA A 578 -27.64 -13.94 -27.45
N GLU A 579 -28.44 -15.00 -27.54
CA GLU A 579 -28.27 -16.23 -26.75
C GLU A 579 -27.08 -17.06 -27.28
N ILE A 580 -26.97 -17.17 -28.58
CA ILE A 580 -25.83 -17.84 -29.24
C ILE A 580 -24.52 -17.06 -28.96
N ASP A 581 -24.53 -15.72 -29.01
CA ASP A 581 -23.35 -14.91 -28.70
C ASP A 581 -22.97 -14.97 -27.21
N ARG A 582 -23.90 -15.30 -26.30
CA ARG A 582 -23.59 -15.57 -24.89
C ARG A 582 -22.96 -16.94 -24.68
N GLU A 583 -23.51 -17.99 -25.32
CA GLU A 583 -22.93 -19.34 -25.24
C GLU A 583 -21.54 -19.41 -25.88
N VAL A 584 -21.34 -18.73 -27.02
CA VAL A 584 -20.02 -18.64 -27.66
C VAL A 584 -19.01 -17.89 -26.79
N ARG A 585 -19.42 -16.81 -26.07
CA ARG A 585 -18.54 -16.12 -25.12
C ARG A 585 -18.25 -16.93 -23.87
N ALA A 586 -19.21 -17.70 -23.38
CA ALA A 586 -19.00 -18.61 -22.25
C ALA A 586 -18.02 -19.74 -22.63
N LEU A 587 -18.18 -20.32 -23.83
CA LEU A 587 -17.26 -21.34 -24.35
C LEU A 587 -15.85 -20.78 -24.62
N MET A 588 -15.72 -19.53 -25.06
CA MET A 588 -14.40 -18.90 -25.26
C MET A 588 -13.69 -18.55 -23.94
N ALA A 589 -14.44 -18.28 -22.87
CA ALA A 589 -13.87 -18.04 -21.54
C ALA A 589 -13.35 -19.34 -20.88
N GLU A 590 -13.93 -20.49 -21.24
CA GLU A 590 -13.53 -21.80 -20.70
C GLU A 590 -12.31 -22.40 -21.43
N TYR A 591 -11.92 -21.87 -22.60
CA TYR A 591 -10.85 -22.41 -23.45
C TYR A 591 -9.61 -21.55 -23.58
N MET A 592 -9.35 -20.59 -22.66
CA MET A 592 -8.03 -19.96 -22.56
C MET A 592 -7.30 -20.39 -21.28
N PRO A 593 -6.52 -21.47 -21.33
CA PRO A 593 -5.52 -21.69 -20.29
C PRO A 593 -4.35 -20.74 -20.51
N LEU A 594 -4.02 -19.96 -19.49
CA LEU A 594 -2.75 -19.28 -19.37
C LEU A 594 -1.64 -20.34 -19.39
N ASN A 595 -0.85 -20.32 -20.45
CA ASN A 595 0.31 -21.20 -20.60
C ASN A 595 1.56 -20.40 -20.22
N ASP A 596 2.06 -20.61 -19.02
CA ASP A 596 3.45 -20.33 -18.70
C ASP A 596 4.28 -21.57 -18.98
N GLY A 597 5.40 -21.32 -19.65
CA GLY A 597 6.22 -22.29 -20.30
C GLY A 597 6.96 -23.25 -19.39
N ASP A 598 7.32 -24.35 -19.91
CA ASP A 598 8.74 -24.69 -19.99
C ASP A 598 9.01 -25.83 -20.98
N ALA A 599 10.19 -25.75 -21.57
CA ALA A 599 10.70 -26.57 -22.62
C ALA A 599 11.02 -28.01 -22.17
N SER A 600 10.79 -28.99 -23.03
CA SER A 600 11.85 -29.86 -23.57
C SER A 600 11.33 -31.16 -24.20
N GLN A 601 11.84 -31.37 -25.42
CA GLN A 601 12.20 -32.64 -26.04
C GLN A 601 11.14 -33.62 -26.61
N ASP A 602 11.17 -33.61 -27.90
CA ASP A 602 10.96 -34.66 -28.91
C ASP A 602 11.22 -36.15 -28.48
N PRO A 603 10.74 -37.24 -29.12
CA PRO A 603 10.69 -37.43 -30.55
C PRO A 603 9.55 -38.34 -31.16
N ASN A 604 9.15 -37.97 -32.38
CA ASN A 604 8.85 -38.78 -33.58
C ASN A 604 7.89 -40.00 -33.60
N PRO A 605 7.36 -40.31 -34.79
CA PRO A 605 5.95 -40.72 -35.06
C PRO A 605 5.75 -42.18 -35.43
N PRO A 606 4.57 -42.61 -35.80
CA PRO A 606 4.45 -43.15 -37.16
C PRO A 606 3.19 -42.77 -37.98
N ARG A 607 3.43 -42.85 -39.25
CA ARG A 607 2.60 -42.63 -40.42
C ARG A 607 1.31 -43.51 -40.46
N GLY A 608 0.28 -42.93 -41.05
CA GLY A 608 -0.84 -43.65 -41.62
C GLY A 608 -1.54 -42.80 -42.68
N ARG A 609 -1.40 -43.25 -43.91
CA ARG A 609 -1.84 -42.71 -45.18
C ARG A 609 -3.31 -43.06 -45.41
N VAL A 610 -4.14 -42.22 -46.08
CA VAL A 610 -4.90 -42.52 -47.30
C VAL A 610 -5.67 -41.29 -47.80
N ASN A 611 -5.36 -40.90 -49.00
CA ASN A 611 -6.02 -40.34 -50.17
C ASN A 611 -7.44 -39.78 -50.12
N GLY A 612 -7.62 -38.64 -50.80
CA GLY A 612 -8.66 -38.50 -51.80
C GLY A 612 -9.18 -37.07 -52.02
N ALA A 613 -8.60 -36.41 -52.97
CA ALA A 613 -9.17 -35.70 -54.11
C ALA A 613 -10.13 -34.51 -53.96
N ASN A 614 -9.66 -33.41 -54.54
CA ASN A 614 -10.32 -32.49 -55.47
C ASN A 614 -11.31 -31.41 -54.96
N GLY A 615 -10.97 -30.20 -55.35
CA GLY A 615 -11.91 -29.20 -55.79
C GLY A 615 -11.55 -27.78 -55.30
N GLY A 616 -10.83 -27.03 -56.14
CA GLY A 616 -10.45 -25.66 -55.91
C GLY A 616 -11.63 -24.69 -55.94
N MET A 617 -11.44 -23.58 -55.34
CA MET A 617 -11.67 -22.27 -55.95
C MET A 617 -11.18 -21.18 -55.03
N GLU A 618 -10.24 -20.42 -55.53
CA GLU A 618 -9.81 -19.12 -55.01
C GLU A 618 -10.99 -18.15 -54.99
N THR A 619 -11.14 -17.40 -53.94
CA THR A 619 -11.67 -16.04 -54.04
C THR A 619 -11.01 -15.16 -52.96
N GLU A 620 -10.20 -14.22 -53.42
CA GLU A 620 -9.74 -13.04 -52.71
C GLU A 620 -10.90 -12.33 -52.00
N LEU A 621 -10.69 -11.93 -50.77
CA LEU A 621 -11.44 -10.83 -50.18
C LEU A 621 -10.51 -9.85 -49.44
N ARG A 622 -10.38 -8.72 -50.10
CA ARG A 622 -9.77 -7.46 -49.69
C ARG A 622 -10.18 -7.05 -48.27
N ALA A 623 -9.21 -6.62 -47.54
CA ALA A 623 -9.35 -5.83 -46.32
C ALA A 623 -10.08 -4.51 -46.61
N VAL A 624 -11.13 -4.22 -45.83
CA VAL A 624 -11.66 -2.85 -45.66
C VAL A 624 -11.52 -2.47 -44.19
N ARG A 625 -10.62 -1.54 -44.02
CA ARG A 625 -10.35 -0.81 -42.77
C ARG A 625 -11.54 0.13 -42.51
N GLY A 626 -12.28 -0.08 -41.45
CA GLY A 626 -13.32 0.83 -40.96
C GLY A 626 -12.89 1.45 -39.64
N GLU A 627 -12.45 2.67 -39.73
CA GLU A 627 -12.24 3.54 -38.55
C GLU A 627 -13.58 3.79 -37.86
N ARG A 628 -13.65 3.55 -36.58
CA ARG A 628 -14.75 3.99 -35.74
C ARG A 628 -14.25 5.14 -34.87
N LYS A 629 -14.66 6.36 -35.21
CA LYS A 629 -14.52 7.55 -34.37
C LYS A 629 -15.34 7.37 -33.10
N VAL A 630 -14.68 7.54 -31.97
CA VAL A 630 -15.32 7.74 -30.66
C VAL A 630 -15.59 9.24 -30.53
N LEU A 631 -16.86 9.61 -30.41
CA LEU A 631 -17.29 10.96 -30.06
C LEU A 631 -17.25 11.06 -28.53
N PHE A 632 -16.40 11.94 -28.04
CA PHE A 632 -16.49 12.47 -26.69
C PHE A 632 -17.61 13.51 -26.66
N TYR A 633 -18.51 13.37 -25.70
CA TYR A 633 -19.44 14.42 -25.31
C TYR A 633 -18.79 15.16 -24.13
N ASP A 634 -18.49 16.43 -24.35
CA ASP A 634 -18.26 17.42 -23.30
C ASP A 634 -19.62 17.84 -22.75
N ASP A 635 -19.78 17.74 -21.43
CA ASP A 635 -20.80 18.51 -20.71
C ASP A 635 -20.11 19.30 -19.60
N GLU A 636 -19.95 20.61 -19.88
CA GLU A 636 -19.84 21.65 -18.86
C GLU A 636 -21.20 21.84 -18.17
N VAL A 637 -21.26 21.75 -16.86
CA VAL A 637 -21.68 22.74 -15.84
C VAL A 637 -21.36 22.19 -14.45
#